data_3d153c465f18e497e36918289ce3c9d1
#
_entry.id   3d153c465f18e497e36918289ce3c9d1
#
_cell.length_a   1.000
_cell.length_b   1.000
_cell.length_c   1.000
_cell.angle_alpha   90.00
_cell.angle_beta   90.00
_cell.angle_gamma   90.00
#
_symmetry.space_group_name_H-M   'P 1'
#
loop_
_entity.id
_entity.type
_entity.pdbx_description
1 polymer ?
#
loop_
_entity_poly.entity_id
_entity_poly.type
_entity_poly.pdbx_seq_one_letter_code
_entity_poly.pdbx_strand_id
1 'polypeptide(L)'
;RPSLVRRPFSESGEVLHEPGEENYIKQSIRRGGKQFMTMSDPIADMLTRIRNANTAKHDTVDVPSSKMKLAIANILLDEGYIEKYDIVEDGVFKTIHITLKYGADKNEKVITGLRRISKPGLRVYANSADLPRVLGGLGTAIISTNHGVITDKEARKLGVGGEVLCYIW
;
A
#
# COMPACT_ATOMS: atom_id res chain seq x y z
N ARG A 1 36.75 3.26 -23.53
CA ARG A 1 35.68 2.83 -24.48
C ARG A 1 35.45 1.35 -24.25
N PRO A 2 34.25 0.86 -23.82
CA PRO A 2 34.00 -0.56 -23.73
C PRO A 2 33.69 -1.12 -25.11
N SER A 3 34.37 -2.22 -25.46
CA SER A 3 34.22 -2.95 -26.69
C SER A 3 32.88 -3.70 -26.74
N LEU A 4 32.11 -3.46 -27.78
CA LEU A 4 30.89 -4.21 -28.12
C LEU A 4 31.27 -5.66 -28.46
N VAL A 5 30.93 -6.59 -27.60
CA VAL A 5 30.98 -8.03 -27.90
C VAL A 5 29.79 -8.35 -28.80
N ARG A 6 30.07 -8.61 -30.08
CA ARG A 6 29.10 -9.12 -31.04
C ARG A 6 28.75 -10.56 -30.69
N ARG A 7 27.45 -10.83 -30.44
CA ARG A 7 26.95 -12.20 -30.30
C ARG A 7 26.96 -12.92 -31.64
N PRO A 8 27.38 -14.19 -31.73
CA PRO A 8 27.30 -14.96 -32.96
C PRO A 8 25.84 -15.29 -33.31
N PHE A 9 25.44 -14.97 -34.52
CA PHE A 9 24.17 -15.39 -35.12
C PHE A 9 24.42 -16.68 -35.90
N SER A 10 23.57 -17.70 -35.75
CA SER A 10 23.58 -18.88 -36.64
C SER A 10 22.76 -18.59 -37.88
N GLU A 11 23.15 -19.19 -39.00
CA GLU A 11 22.52 -19.01 -40.33
C GLU A 11 21.04 -19.47 -40.41
N SER A 12 20.52 -20.12 -39.38
CA SER A 12 19.13 -20.61 -39.30
C SER A 12 18.17 -19.72 -38.50
N GLY A 13 18.64 -18.57 -37.96
CA GLY A 13 17.76 -17.63 -37.25
C GLY A 13 17.24 -18.08 -35.87
N GLU A 14 17.70 -19.22 -35.37
CA GLU A 14 17.36 -19.68 -34.02
C GLU A 14 18.35 -19.16 -33.00
N VAL A 15 17.81 -18.59 -31.92
CA VAL A 15 18.58 -18.14 -30.74
C VAL A 15 18.98 -19.39 -29.95
N LEU A 16 20.27 -19.74 -29.96
CA LEU A 16 20.80 -20.82 -29.14
C LEU A 16 20.75 -20.40 -27.67
N HIS A 17 19.83 -20.99 -26.92
CA HIS A 17 19.80 -20.89 -25.46
C HIS A 17 20.80 -21.86 -24.84
N GLU A 18 21.63 -21.37 -23.94
CA GLU A 18 22.52 -22.19 -23.14
C GLU A 18 21.73 -23.15 -22.23
N PRO A 19 22.14 -24.41 -22.04
CA PRO A 19 21.38 -25.43 -21.28
C PRO A 19 21.17 -25.13 -19.79
N GLY A 20 21.68 -24.02 -19.30
CA GLY A 20 21.46 -23.54 -17.91
C GLY A 20 20.25 -22.62 -17.72
N GLU A 21 19.82 -21.90 -18.76
CA GLU A 21 18.75 -20.90 -18.65
C GLU A 21 17.36 -21.54 -18.53
N GLU A 22 17.11 -22.64 -19.22
CA GLU A 22 15.84 -23.37 -19.14
C GLU A 22 15.52 -23.89 -17.71
N ASN A 23 16.52 -24.33 -16.98
CA ASN A 23 16.35 -24.78 -15.59
C ASN A 23 16.10 -23.62 -14.63
N TYR A 24 16.66 -22.45 -14.90
CA TYR A 24 16.42 -21.26 -14.09
C TYR A 24 14.99 -20.74 -14.27
N ILE A 25 14.50 -20.72 -15.50
CA ILE A 25 13.12 -20.32 -15.82
C ILE A 25 12.12 -21.33 -15.26
N LYS A 26 12.36 -22.63 -15.39
CA LYS A 26 11.49 -23.67 -14.79
C LYS A 26 11.50 -23.68 -13.27
N GLN A 27 12.61 -23.33 -12.62
CA GLN A 27 12.67 -23.17 -11.17
C GLN A 27 12.01 -21.87 -10.67
N SER A 28 12.09 -20.78 -11.41
CA SER A 28 11.40 -19.53 -11.08
C SER A 28 9.87 -19.68 -11.21
N ILE A 29 9.40 -20.43 -12.21
CA ILE A 29 7.97 -20.73 -12.41
C ILE A 29 7.45 -21.64 -11.29
N ARG A 30 8.25 -22.59 -10.79
CA ARG A 30 7.85 -23.47 -9.67
C ARG A 30 7.83 -22.75 -8.31
N ARG A 31 8.62 -21.68 -8.12
CA ARG A 31 8.60 -20.81 -6.92
C ARG A 31 7.56 -19.69 -7.01
N GLY A 32 7.05 -19.42 -8.19
CA GLY A 32 6.07 -18.37 -8.48
C GLY A 32 4.63 -18.86 -8.56
N GLY A 33 4.28 -19.96 -7.90
CA GLY A 33 2.88 -20.25 -7.61
C GLY A 33 2.34 -19.13 -6.73
N LYS A 34 1.92 -18.02 -7.36
CA LYS A 34 1.08 -17.02 -6.70
C LYS A 34 -0.18 -17.76 -6.28
N GLN A 35 -0.17 -18.30 -5.06
CA GLN A 35 -1.42 -18.57 -4.39
C GLN A 35 -2.14 -17.23 -4.37
N PHE A 36 -3.16 -17.11 -5.20
CA PHE A 36 -4.18 -16.08 -5.02
C PHE A 36 -4.89 -16.41 -3.71
N MET A 37 -4.24 -16.07 -2.59
CA MET A 37 -4.96 -15.97 -1.34
C MET A 37 -6.00 -14.91 -1.57
N THR A 38 -7.25 -15.30 -1.55
CA THR A 38 -8.39 -14.39 -1.61
C THR A 38 -8.24 -13.47 -0.41
N MET A 39 -7.78 -12.25 -0.65
CA MET A 39 -7.48 -11.28 0.41
C MET A 39 -8.81 -10.81 0.98
N SER A 40 -9.18 -11.33 2.14
CA SER A 40 -10.47 -11.09 2.77
C SER A 40 -10.64 -9.63 3.23
N ASP A 41 -9.54 -8.92 3.55
CA ASP A 41 -9.55 -7.50 3.92
C ASP A 41 -8.38 -6.75 3.25
N PRO A 42 -8.64 -6.13 2.08
CA PRO A 42 -7.61 -5.38 1.34
C PRO A 42 -7.04 -4.18 2.12
N ILE A 43 -7.85 -3.56 2.98
CA ILE A 43 -7.40 -2.42 3.81
C ILE A 43 -6.47 -2.91 4.90
N ALA A 44 -6.80 -4.01 5.58
CA ALA A 44 -5.93 -4.61 6.59
C ALA A 44 -4.57 -5.01 6.00
N ASP A 45 -4.55 -5.54 4.78
CA ASP A 45 -3.30 -5.85 4.06
C ASP A 45 -2.46 -4.60 3.81
N MET A 46 -3.07 -3.51 3.31
CA MET A 46 -2.39 -2.23 3.11
C MET A 46 -1.77 -1.71 4.43
N LEU A 47 -2.55 -1.67 5.50
CA LEU A 47 -2.07 -1.21 6.81
C LEU A 47 -0.94 -2.09 7.36
N THR A 48 -1.02 -3.39 7.16
CA THR A 48 0.01 -4.34 7.58
C THR A 48 1.30 -4.15 6.79
N ARG A 49 1.23 -3.96 5.47
CA ARG A 49 2.40 -3.66 4.63
C ARG A 49 3.09 -2.37 5.06
N ILE A 50 2.32 -1.31 5.27
CA ILE A 50 2.86 -0.02 5.75
C ILE A 50 3.50 -0.20 7.13
N ARG A 51 2.84 -0.89 8.06
CA ARG A 51 3.36 -1.16 9.41
C ARG A 51 4.68 -1.93 9.36
N ASN A 52 4.75 -2.98 8.57
CA ASN A 52 5.95 -3.82 8.43
C ASN A 52 7.10 -3.03 7.79
N ALA A 53 6.84 -2.29 6.72
CA ALA A 53 7.82 -1.43 6.07
C ALA A 53 8.36 -0.35 7.04
N ASN A 54 7.46 0.29 7.78
CA ASN A 54 7.81 1.28 8.80
C ASN A 54 8.65 0.68 9.95
N THR A 55 8.34 -0.55 10.36
CA THR A 55 9.12 -1.26 11.40
C THR A 55 10.50 -1.66 10.90
N ALA A 56 10.60 -2.12 9.66
CA ALA A 56 11.85 -2.47 9.00
C ALA A 56 12.65 -1.25 8.52
N LYS A 57 12.11 -0.03 8.67
CA LYS A 57 12.72 1.26 8.23
C LYS A 57 12.97 1.29 6.71
N HIS A 58 12.09 0.68 5.93
CA HIS A 58 12.11 0.81 4.48
C HIS A 58 11.66 2.21 4.07
N ASP A 59 12.28 2.74 3.02
CA ASP A 59 11.89 4.04 2.47
C ASP A 59 10.58 3.97 1.69
N THR A 60 10.28 2.81 1.09
CA THR A 60 9.12 2.62 0.23
C THR A 60 8.37 1.32 0.51
N VAL A 61 7.11 1.29 0.13
CA VAL A 61 6.25 0.09 0.20
C VAL A 61 5.29 0.04 -0.97
N ASP A 62 5.13 -1.15 -1.55
CA ASP A 62 4.23 -1.42 -2.67
C ASP A 62 2.94 -2.08 -2.19
N VAL A 63 1.82 -1.51 -2.63
CA VAL A 63 0.48 -1.99 -2.28
C VAL A 63 -0.35 -2.15 -3.55
N PRO A 64 -1.01 -3.30 -3.78
CA PRO A 64 -1.93 -3.44 -4.90
C PRO A 64 -3.01 -2.36 -4.86
N SER A 65 -3.26 -1.69 -5.99
CA SER A 65 -4.16 -0.55 -6.07
C SER A 65 -5.64 -0.94 -5.95
N SER A 66 -6.41 -0.10 -5.27
CA SER A 66 -7.88 -0.07 -5.34
C SER A 66 -8.37 1.36 -5.07
N LYS A 67 -9.59 1.69 -5.47
CA LYS A 67 -10.19 3.01 -5.22
C LYS A 67 -10.14 3.41 -3.74
N MET A 68 -10.49 2.48 -2.85
CA MET A 68 -10.48 2.70 -1.39
C MET A 68 -9.05 2.93 -0.87
N LYS A 69 -8.08 2.14 -1.33
CA LYS A 69 -6.68 2.28 -0.91
C LYS A 69 -6.05 3.58 -1.42
N LEU A 70 -6.42 4.03 -2.63
CA LEU A 70 -5.99 5.34 -3.15
C LEU A 70 -6.53 6.49 -2.30
N ALA A 71 -7.81 6.42 -1.93
CA ALA A 71 -8.40 7.43 -1.05
C ALA A 71 -7.71 7.47 0.33
N ILE A 72 -7.36 6.31 0.89
CA ILE A 72 -6.59 6.22 2.13
C ILE A 72 -5.18 6.80 1.94
N ALA A 73 -4.48 6.47 0.85
CA ALA A 73 -3.14 6.99 0.56
C ALA A 73 -3.15 8.53 0.42
N ASN A 74 -4.18 9.09 -0.21
CA ASN A 74 -4.36 10.53 -0.31
C ASN A 74 -4.49 11.18 1.07
N ILE A 75 -5.33 10.62 1.95
CA ILE A 75 -5.48 11.12 3.32
C ILE A 75 -4.16 11.02 4.10
N LEU A 76 -3.40 9.93 3.92
CA LEU A 76 -2.08 9.78 4.56
C LEU A 76 -1.09 10.86 4.12
N LEU A 77 -1.17 11.28 2.84
CA LEU A 77 -0.37 12.37 2.30
C LEU A 77 -0.84 13.72 2.86
N ASP A 78 -2.13 13.99 2.81
CA ASP A 78 -2.73 15.26 3.25
C ASP A 78 -2.50 15.51 4.75
N GLU A 79 -2.61 14.48 5.58
CA GLU A 79 -2.31 14.55 7.02
C GLU A 79 -0.78 14.47 7.34
N GLY A 80 0.07 14.29 6.33
CA GLY A 80 1.52 14.32 6.45
C GLY A 80 2.16 13.08 7.05
N TYR A 81 1.47 11.93 7.04
CA TYR A 81 2.00 10.64 7.50
C TYR A 81 2.96 9.98 6.53
N ILE A 82 2.82 10.27 5.24
CA ILE A 82 3.73 9.80 4.18
C ILE A 82 4.30 10.98 3.42
N GLU A 83 5.41 10.76 2.71
CA GLU A 83 6.05 11.80 1.92
C GLU A 83 5.35 12.00 0.58
N LYS A 84 5.10 10.90 -0.13
CA LYS A 84 4.40 10.87 -1.41
C LYS A 84 3.88 9.47 -1.72
N TYR A 85 3.01 9.37 -2.72
CA TYR A 85 2.67 8.10 -3.35
C TYR A 85 2.57 8.27 -4.87
N ASP A 86 2.90 7.22 -5.60
CA ASP A 86 2.83 7.15 -7.05
C ASP A 86 2.03 5.92 -7.47
N ILE A 87 1.34 5.99 -8.61
CA ILE A 87 0.63 4.84 -9.17
C ILE A 87 1.50 4.27 -10.29
N VAL A 88 1.98 3.05 -10.09
CA VAL A 88 2.75 2.31 -11.09
C VAL A 88 1.82 1.32 -11.80
N GLU A 89 1.74 1.44 -13.12
CA GLU A 89 0.97 0.53 -13.96
C GLU A 89 1.92 -0.51 -14.58
N ASP A 90 1.70 -1.78 -14.26
CA ASP A 90 2.42 -2.91 -14.85
C ASP A 90 1.39 -3.79 -15.58
N GLY A 91 1.18 -3.50 -16.85
CA GLY A 91 0.19 -4.17 -17.68
C GLY A 91 -1.23 -3.97 -17.14
N VAL A 92 -1.86 -5.08 -16.71
CA VAL A 92 -3.24 -5.08 -16.19
C VAL A 92 -3.29 -4.67 -14.70
N PHE A 93 -2.17 -4.76 -14.00
CA PHE A 93 -2.11 -4.51 -12.56
C PHE A 93 -1.63 -3.09 -12.27
N LYS A 94 -2.31 -2.44 -11.31
CA LYS A 94 -1.91 -1.15 -10.78
C LYS A 94 -1.42 -1.32 -9.34
N THR A 95 -0.29 -0.72 -9.05
CA THR A 95 0.34 -0.74 -7.73
C THR A 95 0.52 0.67 -7.21
N ILE A 96 0.20 0.90 -5.95
CA ILE A 96 0.47 2.16 -5.25
C ILE A 96 1.87 2.01 -4.64
N HIS A 97 2.80 2.82 -5.10
CA HIS A 97 4.14 2.95 -4.55
C HIS A 97 4.14 4.08 -3.53
N ILE A 98 4.27 3.76 -2.25
CA ILE A 98 4.19 4.73 -1.16
C ILE A 98 5.60 4.98 -0.63
N THR A 99 6.02 6.25 -0.58
CA THR A 99 7.25 6.67 0.08
C THR A 99 6.91 7.08 1.52
N LEU A 100 7.49 6.34 2.47
CA LEU A 100 7.28 6.57 3.90
C LEU A 100 8.06 7.82 4.36
N LYS A 101 7.52 8.47 5.37
CA LYS A 101 8.14 9.65 5.97
C LYS A 101 8.76 9.30 7.32
N TYR A 102 9.97 9.77 7.54
CA TYR A 102 10.68 9.67 8.81
C TYR A 102 11.03 11.07 9.32
N GLY A 103 11.35 11.21 10.59
CA GLY A 103 11.85 12.44 11.18
C GLY A 103 13.29 12.77 10.74
N ALA A 104 13.98 13.58 11.51
CA ALA A 104 15.38 13.96 11.21
C ALA A 104 16.29 12.74 11.10
N ASP A 105 16.05 11.73 11.93
CA ASP A 105 16.69 10.42 11.87
C ASP A 105 15.70 9.36 11.40
N LYS A 106 16.18 8.34 10.64
CA LYS A 106 15.34 7.18 10.24
C LYS A 106 14.79 6.37 11.43
N ASN A 107 15.27 6.65 12.63
CA ASN A 107 14.75 6.05 13.87
C ASN A 107 13.46 6.70 14.33
N GLU A 108 13.23 7.95 13.95
CA GLU A 108 12.04 8.71 14.31
C GLU A 108 10.92 8.45 13.29
N LYS A 109 10.01 7.57 13.65
CA LYS A 109 8.88 7.18 12.80
C LYS A 109 7.77 8.24 12.91
N VAL A 110 7.30 8.75 11.77
CA VAL A 110 6.14 9.64 11.72
C VAL A 110 4.86 8.85 12.02
N ILE A 111 4.73 7.65 11.47
CA ILE A 111 3.62 6.74 11.81
C ILE A 111 4.04 5.91 13.02
N THR A 112 3.45 6.19 14.17
CA THR A 112 3.69 5.42 15.40
C THR A 112 2.79 4.19 15.47
N GLY A 113 1.56 4.29 14.98
CA GLY A 113 0.62 3.17 14.99
C GLY A 113 -0.43 3.23 13.88
N LEU A 114 -0.87 2.04 13.49
CA LEU A 114 -1.93 1.80 12.51
C LEU A 114 -2.86 0.71 13.05
N ARG A 115 -4.16 0.97 13.10
CA ARG A 115 -5.14 0.00 13.59
C ARG A 115 -6.34 -0.11 12.67
N ARG A 116 -6.62 -1.31 12.17
CA ARG A 116 -7.87 -1.62 11.47
C ARG A 116 -9.02 -1.71 12.48
N ILE A 117 -10.11 -0.99 12.26
CA ILE A 117 -11.29 -0.94 13.15
C ILE A 117 -12.41 -1.75 12.56
N SER A 118 -13.04 -1.30 11.48
CA SER A 118 -14.09 -2.03 10.79
C SER A 118 -13.49 -3.20 9.99
N LYS A 119 -14.03 -4.39 10.15
CA LYS A 119 -13.56 -5.61 9.47
C LYS A 119 -14.73 -6.24 8.70
N PRO A 120 -14.47 -7.07 7.67
CA PRO A 120 -15.53 -7.75 6.93
C PRO A 120 -16.51 -8.53 7.83
N GLY A 121 -16.03 -9.17 8.89
CA GLY A 121 -16.86 -9.91 9.84
C GLY A 121 -17.47 -9.06 10.96
N LEU A 122 -17.02 -7.83 11.14
CA LEU A 122 -17.51 -6.91 12.20
C LEU A 122 -17.38 -5.47 11.70
N ARG A 123 -18.46 -4.94 11.12
CA ARG A 123 -18.51 -3.55 10.67
C ARG A 123 -18.75 -2.60 11.86
N VAL A 124 -18.00 -1.50 11.88
CA VAL A 124 -18.08 -0.48 12.92
C VAL A 124 -18.49 0.84 12.30
N TYR A 125 -19.62 1.38 12.73
CA TYR A 125 -20.17 2.66 12.26
C TYR A 125 -20.20 3.66 13.41
N ALA A 126 -20.09 4.94 13.09
CA ALA A 126 -20.24 6.03 14.03
C ALA A 126 -21.09 7.15 13.43
N ASN A 127 -21.97 7.72 14.25
CA ASN A 127 -22.71 8.93 13.89
C ASN A 127 -21.80 10.15 13.97
N SER A 128 -22.21 11.27 13.40
CA SER A 128 -21.43 12.51 13.41
C SER A 128 -21.11 13.02 14.82
N ALA A 129 -22.01 12.78 15.78
CA ALA A 129 -21.82 13.16 17.19
C ALA A 129 -20.82 12.26 17.93
N ASP A 130 -20.74 10.97 17.54
CA ASP A 130 -19.98 9.92 18.23
C ASP A 130 -18.70 9.54 17.49
N LEU A 131 -18.24 10.37 16.54
CA LEU A 131 -17.02 10.11 15.79
C LEU A 131 -15.82 9.98 16.73
N PRO A 132 -15.01 8.92 16.55
CA PRO A 132 -13.86 8.67 17.42
C PRO A 132 -12.81 9.76 17.29
N ARG A 133 -12.13 10.05 18.41
CA ARG A 133 -10.94 10.91 18.43
C ARG A 133 -9.72 10.05 18.78
N VAL A 134 -8.81 9.91 17.85
CA VAL A 134 -7.59 9.13 18.07
C VAL A 134 -6.60 9.95 18.87
N LEU A 135 -6.12 9.42 19.99
CA LEU A 135 -5.18 10.11 20.90
C LEU A 135 -5.59 11.57 21.23
N GLY A 136 -6.87 11.78 21.59
CA GLY A 136 -7.36 13.12 21.91
C GLY A 136 -7.39 14.11 20.73
N GLY A 137 -7.25 13.62 19.49
CA GLY A 137 -7.24 14.43 18.28
C GLY A 137 -5.84 14.61 17.65
N LEU A 138 -4.80 14.03 18.25
CA LEU A 138 -3.44 14.02 17.69
C LEU A 138 -3.31 13.03 16.52
N GLY A 139 -4.05 11.90 16.59
CA GLY A 139 -4.15 10.95 15.50
C GLY A 139 -5.35 11.24 14.59
N THR A 140 -5.51 10.43 13.57
CA THR A 140 -6.55 10.56 12.55
C THR A 140 -7.35 9.25 12.45
N ALA A 141 -8.67 9.36 12.48
CA ALA A 141 -9.56 8.28 12.09
C ALA A 141 -9.99 8.46 10.64
N ILE A 142 -9.89 7.41 9.83
CA ILE A 142 -10.36 7.41 8.45
C ILE A 142 -11.74 6.79 8.41
N ILE A 143 -12.70 7.51 7.83
CA ILE A 143 -14.11 7.18 7.82
C ILE A 143 -14.62 7.13 6.39
N SER A 144 -15.34 6.07 6.05
CA SER A 144 -16.05 5.95 4.78
C SER A 144 -17.47 6.49 4.95
N THR A 145 -17.79 7.56 4.24
CA THR A 145 -19.06 8.24 4.28
C THR A 145 -19.74 8.26 2.91
N ASN A 146 -20.95 8.80 2.83
CA ASN A 146 -21.62 9.07 1.57
C ASN A 146 -20.93 10.14 0.70
N HIS A 147 -20.06 10.96 1.29
CA HIS A 147 -19.21 11.94 0.60
C HIS A 147 -17.85 11.37 0.21
N GLY A 148 -17.62 10.07 0.42
CA GLY A 148 -16.36 9.39 0.16
C GLY A 148 -15.59 9.04 1.44
N VAL A 149 -14.31 8.72 1.27
CA VAL A 149 -13.40 8.43 2.38
C VAL A 149 -12.77 9.73 2.84
N ILE A 150 -12.99 10.09 4.09
CA ILE A 150 -12.57 11.36 4.70
C ILE A 150 -12.03 11.14 6.12
N THR A 151 -11.42 12.18 6.68
CA THR A 151 -10.94 12.16 8.06
C THR A 151 -12.09 12.42 9.04
N ASP A 152 -11.89 12.02 10.30
CA ASP A 152 -12.84 12.33 11.39
C ASP A 152 -13.05 13.82 11.59
N LYS A 153 -12.03 14.64 11.34
CA LYS A 153 -12.10 16.11 11.41
C LYS A 153 -13.03 16.69 10.35
N GLU A 154 -12.88 16.20 9.10
CA GLU A 154 -13.74 16.61 7.99
C GLU A 154 -15.17 16.10 8.17
N ALA A 155 -15.35 14.85 8.59
CA ALA A 155 -16.66 14.28 8.87
C ALA A 155 -17.43 15.08 9.93
N ARG A 156 -16.75 15.56 10.99
CA ARG A 156 -17.35 16.47 11.98
C ARG A 156 -17.74 17.81 11.40
N LYS A 157 -16.90 18.41 10.56
CA LYS A 157 -17.21 19.68 9.89
C LYS A 157 -18.44 19.56 8.97
N LEU A 158 -18.57 18.44 8.28
CA LEU A 158 -19.69 18.18 7.38
C LEU A 158 -20.93 17.66 8.12
N GLY A 159 -20.83 17.32 9.41
CA GLY A 159 -21.93 16.76 10.20
C GLY A 159 -22.37 15.37 9.74
N VAL A 160 -21.46 14.58 9.14
CA VAL A 160 -21.74 13.25 8.59
C VAL A 160 -21.08 12.16 9.41
N GLY A 161 -21.74 11.01 9.50
CA GLY A 161 -21.18 9.77 10.06
C GLY A 161 -20.87 8.76 8.96
N GLY A 162 -20.32 7.62 9.36
CA GLY A 162 -20.00 6.55 8.42
C GLY A 162 -19.31 5.36 9.06
N GLU A 163 -18.74 4.50 8.21
CA GLU A 163 -17.96 3.34 8.63
C GLU A 163 -16.55 3.77 9.05
N VAL A 164 -16.17 3.44 10.26
CA VAL A 164 -14.84 3.73 10.79
C VAL A 164 -13.84 2.68 10.28
N LEU A 165 -13.02 3.04 9.30
CA LEU A 165 -12.13 2.12 8.63
C LEU A 165 -10.90 1.78 9.47
N CYS A 166 -10.16 2.77 9.88
CA CYS A 166 -8.90 2.60 10.62
C CYS A 166 -8.52 3.84 11.43
N TYR A 167 -7.60 3.65 12.36
CA TYR A 167 -6.93 4.70 13.11
C TYR A 167 -5.45 4.76 12.74
N ILE A 168 -4.90 5.98 12.74
CA ILE A 168 -3.51 6.28 12.44
C ILE A 168 -3.01 7.32 13.43
N TRP A 169 -1.81 7.13 13.97
CA TRP A 169 -1.16 8.07 14.88
C TRP A 169 0.37 7.97 14.83
#